data_caa88d07518600ecb67b3a1122ec1df7
#
_entry.id   caa88d07518600ecb67b3a1122ec1df7
#
_cell.length_a   1.000
_cell.length_b   1.000
_cell.length_c   1.000
_cell.angle_alpha   90.00
_cell.angle_beta   90.00
_cell.angle_gamma   90.00
#
_symmetry.space_group_name_H-M   'P 1'
#
loop_
_entity.id
_entity.type
_entity.pdbx_description
1 polymer ?
#
loop_
_entity_poly.entity_id
_entity_poly.type
_entity_poly.pdbx_seq_one_letter_code
_entity_poly.pdbx_strand_id
1 'polypeptide(L)'
;GTEKTKAEAKDMINLVIQKTGENIQLGDAYEVRGDTIGSYVHNKKAAVIVSLEGGNGDLAKDIAMHITAMKPEYITPLDINEEARKTMTEIFQKEVDAMHKPPEIKKKMLDGKISTYFKEKTLLDQPFIKDGDMTIGQLLLKNKARIKEVKRYSI
;
A
#
# COMPACT_ATOMS: atom_id res chain seq x y z
N GLY A 1 6.31 18.90 -16.47
CA GLY A 1 6.89 19.67 -15.37
C GLY A 1 6.03 19.61 -14.12
N THR A 2 6.51 20.22 -13.05
CA THR A 2 5.83 20.18 -11.74
C THR A 2 4.43 20.82 -11.80
N GLU A 3 4.28 21.89 -12.54
CA GLU A 3 2.97 22.58 -12.68
C GLU A 3 1.96 21.72 -13.42
N LYS A 4 2.38 21.00 -14.45
CA LYS A 4 1.52 20.08 -15.17
C LYS A 4 1.06 18.95 -14.25
N THR A 5 1.93 18.42 -13.43
CA THR A 5 1.62 17.37 -12.46
C THR A 5 0.61 17.87 -11.42
N LYS A 6 0.77 19.11 -10.94
CA LYS A 6 -0.18 19.72 -10.01
C LYS A 6 -1.56 19.93 -10.65
N ALA A 7 -1.60 20.36 -11.90
CA ALA A 7 -2.86 20.54 -12.62
C ALA A 7 -3.60 19.21 -12.82
N GLU A 8 -2.87 18.16 -13.19
CA GLU A 8 -3.43 16.82 -13.34
C GLU A 8 -3.99 16.29 -12.01
N ALA A 9 -3.25 16.47 -10.91
CA ALA A 9 -3.72 16.09 -9.59
C ALA A 9 -4.97 16.87 -9.17
N LYS A 10 -5.03 18.16 -9.47
CA LYS A 10 -6.18 19.00 -9.19
C LYS A 10 -7.42 18.51 -9.95
N ASP A 11 -7.28 18.18 -11.22
CA ASP A 11 -8.38 17.70 -12.04
C ASP A 11 -8.89 16.35 -11.53
N MET A 12 -7.99 15.45 -11.12
CA MET A 12 -8.35 14.17 -10.54
C MET A 12 -9.12 14.32 -9.22
N ILE A 13 -8.68 15.23 -8.35
CA ILE A 13 -9.35 15.50 -7.08
C ILE A 13 -10.73 16.13 -7.34
N ASN A 14 -10.86 17.06 -8.26
CA ASN A 14 -12.14 17.64 -8.63
C ASN A 14 -13.12 16.58 -9.15
N LEU A 15 -12.62 15.63 -9.94
CA LEU A 15 -13.42 14.53 -10.44
C LEU A 15 -13.93 13.64 -9.30
N VAL A 16 -13.06 13.34 -8.33
CA VAL A 16 -13.44 12.57 -7.15
C VAL A 16 -14.49 13.30 -6.33
N ILE A 17 -14.33 14.60 -6.09
CA ILE A 17 -15.31 15.43 -5.36
C ILE A 17 -16.67 15.39 -6.05
N GLN A 18 -16.71 15.54 -7.38
CA GLN A 18 -17.96 15.49 -8.14
C GLN A 18 -18.65 14.14 -8.04
N LYS A 19 -17.88 13.06 -8.07
CA LYS A 19 -18.44 11.69 -8.02
C LYS A 19 -18.90 11.30 -6.64
N THR A 20 -18.21 11.74 -5.60
CA THR A 20 -18.45 11.28 -4.23
C THR A 20 -19.33 12.23 -3.44
N GLY A 21 -19.44 13.49 -3.87
CA GLY A 21 -20.13 14.53 -3.14
C GLY A 21 -19.41 14.99 -1.89
N GLU A 22 -18.17 14.54 -1.68
CA GLU A 22 -17.37 14.95 -0.54
C GLU A 22 -16.48 16.14 -0.85
N ASN A 23 -16.25 16.94 0.21
CA ASN A 23 -15.44 18.14 0.11
C ASN A 23 -13.98 17.82 0.46
N ILE A 24 -13.23 17.29 -0.51
CA ILE A 24 -11.81 17.02 -0.39
C ILE A 24 -11.05 18.33 -0.60
N GLN A 25 -10.21 18.70 0.35
CA GLN A 25 -9.47 19.96 0.26
C GLN A 25 -8.36 19.87 -0.79
N LEU A 26 -8.29 20.87 -1.67
CA LEU A 26 -7.26 20.94 -2.70
C LEU A 26 -5.84 21.04 -2.14
N GLY A 27 -5.69 21.57 -0.93
CA GLY A 27 -4.41 21.62 -0.23
C GLY A 27 -3.80 20.23 -0.05
N ASP A 28 -4.62 19.24 0.27
CA ASP A 28 -4.17 17.85 0.43
C ASP A 28 -3.63 17.29 -0.89
N ALA A 29 -4.26 17.62 -2.01
CA ALA A 29 -3.79 17.20 -3.33
C ALA A 29 -2.41 17.75 -3.67
N TYR A 30 -2.13 18.98 -3.26
CA TYR A 30 -0.82 19.60 -3.50
C TYR A 30 0.28 19.06 -2.61
N GLU A 31 -0.07 18.42 -1.49
CA GLU A 31 0.89 17.75 -0.62
C GLU A 31 1.35 16.40 -1.19
N VAL A 32 0.55 15.78 -2.06
CA VAL A 32 0.93 14.56 -2.76
C VAL A 32 1.91 14.93 -3.86
N ARG A 33 3.19 14.81 -3.58
CA ARG A 33 4.26 15.22 -4.48
C ARG A 33 5.02 14.03 -5.01
N GLY A 34 5.37 14.09 -6.28
CA GLY A 34 6.20 13.11 -6.95
C GLY A 34 6.24 13.44 -8.42
N ASP A 35 7.15 12.79 -9.13
CA ASP A 35 7.29 12.98 -10.57
C ASP A 35 6.09 12.40 -11.32
N THR A 36 5.40 11.45 -10.71
CA THR A 36 4.32 10.68 -11.33
C THR A 36 3.20 10.47 -10.33
N ILE A 37 1.98 10.82 -10.71
CA ILE A 37 0.80 10.65 -9.87
C ILE A 37 -0.23 9.81 -10.63
N GLY A 38 -0.85 8.86 -9.92
CA GLY A 38 -1.97 8.08 -10.42
C GLY A 38 -3.03 7.93 -9.36
N SER A 39 -4.27 7.73 -9.79
CA SER A 39 -5.38 7.55 -8.87
C SER A 39 -6.33 6.47 -9.35
N TYR A 40 -7.11 5.93 -8.40
CA TYR A 40 -8.16 4.96 -8.67
C TYR A 40 -9.34 5.21 -7.74
N VAL A 41 -10.54 5.22 -8.31
CA VAL A 41 -11.79 5.38 -7.57
C VAL A 41 -12.61 4.10 -7.71
N HIS A 42 -13.01 3.51 -6.59
CA HIS A 42 -13.75 2.26 -6.56
C HIS A 42 -15.20 2.49 -6.12
N ASN A 43 -16.14 2.22 -7.03
CA ASN A 43 -17.59 2.29 -6.77
C ASN A 43 -18.06 3.61 -6.13
N LYS A 44 -17.35 4.70 -6.36
CA LYS A 44 -17.63 6.03 -5.76
C LYS A 44 -17.56 6.02 -4.22
N LYS A 45 -16.95 4.99 -3.62
CA LYS A 45 -16.88 4.84 -2.16
C LYS A 45 -15.49 5.02 -1.60
N ALA A 46 -14.47 4.80 -2.40
CA ALA A 46 -13.08 4.92 -1.98
C ALA A 46 -12.24 5.46 -3.11
N ALA A 47 -11.24 6.23 -2.78
CA ALA A 47 -10.26 6.74 -3.74
C ALA A 47 -8.85 6.57 -3.17
N VAL A 48 -7.91 6.21 -4.02
CA VAL A 48 -6.50 6.10 -3.66
C VAL A 48 -5.69 6.94 -4.65
N ILE A 49 -4.79 7.76 -4.12
CA ILE A 49 -3.86 8.54 -4.92
C ILE A 49 -2.45 8.08 -4.57
N VAL A 50 -1.68 7.71 -5.58
CA VAL A 50 -0.30 7.25 -5.43
C VAL A 50 0.63 8.23 -6.12
N SER A 51 1.64 8.68 -5.40
CA SER A 51 2.70 9.53 -5.92
C SER A 51 4.00 8.72 -5.96
N LEU A 52 4.65 8.72 -7.12
CA LEU A 52 5.90 7.99 -7.34
C LEU A 52 7.03 8.94 -7.70
N GLU A 53 8.25 8.55 -7.33
CA GLU A 53 9.46 9.05 -7.95
C GLU A 53 9.83 8.04 -9.03
N GLY A 54 9.93 8.49 -10.29
CA GLY A 54 10.15 7.62 -11.44
C GLY A 54 8.88 6.87 -11.87
N GLY A 55 9.05 5.94 -12.80
CA GLY A 55 7.92 5.21 -13.36
C GLY A 55 7.06 6.06 -14.30
N ASN A 56 5.78 5.71 -14.39
CA ASN A 56 4.81 6.44 -15.22
C ASN A 56 3.42 6.43 -14.58
N GLY A 57 2.49 7.18 -15.18
CA GLY A 57 1.13 7.30 -14.69
C GLY A 57 0.35 6.00 -14.66
N ASP A 58 0.59 5.11 -15.62
CA ASP A 58 -0.05 3.80 -15.66
C ASP A 58 0.39 2.94 -14.48
N LEU A 59 1.68 2.96 -14.15
CA LEU A 59 2.20 2.27 -12.97
C LEU A 59 1.57 2.80 -11.69
N ALA A 60 1.52 4.11 -11.53
CA ALA A 60 0.92 4.74 -10.36
C ALA A 60 -0.56 4.37 -10.23
N LYS A 61 -1.30 4.36 -11.33
CA LYS A 61 -2.71 3.97 -11.36
C LYS A 61 -2.89 2.48 -11.00
N ASP A 62 -2.05 1.62 -11.55
CA ASP A 62 -2.10 0.18 -11.27
C ASP A 62 -1.83 -0.09 -9.78
N ILE A 63 -0.88 0.62 -9.19
CA ILE A 63 -0.59 0.50 -7.75
C ILE A 63 -1.76 1.04 -6.93
N ALA A 64 -2.38 2.15 -7.34
CA ALA A 64 -3.56 2.70 -6.66
C ALA A 64 -4.72 1.68 -6.68
N MET A 65 -4.94 1.03 -7.79
CA MET A 65 -5.95 -0.02 -7.93
C MET A 65 -5.64 -1.21 -7.02
N HIS A 66 -4.38 -1.65 -6.99
CA HIS A 66 -3.92 -2.73 -6.11
C HIS A 66 -4.17 -2.39 -4.64
N ILE A 67 -3.84 -1.18 -4.21
CA ILE A 67 -4.07 -0.73 -2.83
C ILE A 67 -5.55 -0.76 -2.48
N THR A 68 -6.41 -0.33 -3.40
CA THR A 68 -7.85 -0.34 -3.20
C THR A 68 -8.39 -1.76 -3.03
N ALA A 69 -7.88 -2.70 -3.82
CA ALA A 69 -8.32 -4.10 -3.79
C ALA A 69 -7.74 -4.87 -2.60
N MET A 70 -6.44 -4.71 -2.32
CA MET A 70 -5.72 -5.52 -1.33
C MET A 70 -5.65 -4.89 0.05
N LYS A 71 -5.93 -3.59 0.16
CA LYS A 71 -6.00 -2.85 1.43
C LYS A 71 -4.80 -3.09 2.37
N PRO A 72 -3.56 -2.87 1.89
CA PRO A 72 -2.39 -3.03 2.77
C PRO A 72 -2.44 -2.03 3.92
N GLU A 73 -2.00 -2.44 5.09
CA GLU A 73 -1.94 -1.57 6.27
C GLU A 73 -0.64 -0.79 6.34
N TYR A 74 0.43 -1.34 5.76
CA TYR A 74 1.77 -0.75 5.75
C TYR A 74 2.28 -0.63 4.33
N ILE A 75 3.12 0.35 4.06
CA ILE A 75 3.76 0.49 2.74
C ILE A 75 5.03 -0.35 2.70
N THR A 76 5.88 -0.23 3.73
CA THR A 76 7.11 -0.99 3.85
C THR A 76 7.15 -1.73 5.19
N PRO A 77 8.02 -2.74 5.35
CA PRO A 77 8.20 -3.41 6.64
C PRO A 77 8.65 -2.45 7.76
N LEU A 78 9.30 -1.34 7.41
CA LEU A 78 9.75 -0.34 8.36
C LEU A 78 8.59 0.44 9.00
N ASP A 79 7.44 0.45 8.36
CA ASP A 79 6.24 1.12 8.86
C ASP A 79 5.53 0.33 9.95
N ILE A 80 5.88 -0.95 10.12
CA ILE A 80 5.30 -1.81 11.15
C ILE A 80 5.87 -1.40 12.50
N ASN A 81 5.01 -0.96 13.43
CA ASN A 81 5.47 -0.54 14.74
C ASN A 81 5.79 -1.75 15.63
N GLU A 82 6.61 -1.52 16.67
CA GLU A 82 7.05 -2.57 17.58
C GLU A 82 5.91 -3.16 18.39
N GLU A 83 4.91 -2.36 18.74
CA GLU A 83 3.74 -2.81 19.49
C GLU A 83 2.93 -3.83 18.69
N ALA A 84 2.71 -3.58 17.39
CA ALA A 84 2.02 -4.51 16.51
C ALA A 84 2.80 -5.83 16.39
N ARG A 85 4.13 -5.76 16.23
CA ARG A 85 4.99 -6.95 16.18
C ARG A 85 4.93 -7.74 17.48
N LYS A 86 5.02 -7.05 18.60
CA LYS A 86 4.96 -7.67 19.92
C LYS A 86 3.63 -8.38 20.16
N THR A 87 2.52 -7.71 19.86
CA THR A 87 1.18 -8.26 20.03
C THR A 87 0.99 -9.53 19.21
N MET A 88 1.37 -9.48 17.94
CA MET A 88 1.22 -10.65 17.06
C MET A 88 2.18 -11.78 17.43
N THR A 89 3.40 -11.43 17.88
CA THR A 89 4.35 -12.43 18.37
C THR A 89 3.77 -13.18 19.57
N GLU A 90 3.16 -12.47 20.51
CA GLU A 90 2.53 -13.09 21.69
C GLU A 90 1.37 -14.02 21.30
N ILE A 91 0.53 -13.59 20.35
CA ILE A 91 -0.59 -14.40 19.87
C ILE A 91 -0.09 -15.67 19.18
N PHE A 92 0.86 -15.55 18.26
CA PHE A 92 1.40 -16.70 17.53
C PHE A 92 2.24 -17.61 18.44
N GLN A 93 2.91 -17.05 19.44
CA GLN A 93 3.66 -17.85 20.42
C GLN A 93 2.71 -18.78 21.18
N LYS A 94 1.55 -18.30 21.60
CA LYS A 94 0.54 -19.13 22.26
C LYS A 94 0.05 -20.26 21.35
N GLU A 95 -0.19 -19.95 20.08
CA GLU A 95 -0.60 -20.97 19.10
C GLU A 95 0.44 -22.06 18.92
N VAL A 96 1.71 -21.65 18.78
CA VAL A 96 2.84 -22.57 18.56
C VAL A 96 3.11 -23.39 19.83
N ASP A 97 3.02 -22.79 21.01
CA ASP A 97 3.24 -23.48 22.27
C ASP A 97 2.21 -24.58 22.53
N ALA A 98 1.01 -24.44 21.99
CA ALA A 98 -0.03 -25.47 22.07
C ALA A 98 0.23 -26.67 21.15
N MET A 99 1.21 -26.57 20.25
CA MET A 99 1.57 -27.66 19.33
C MET A 99 2.60 -28.60 19.95
N HIS A 100 2.47 -29.90 19.66
CA HIS A 100 3.41 -30.91 20.12
C HIS A 100 4.55 -31.06 19.11
N LYS A 101 5.44 -30.07 19.07
CA LYS A 101 6.60 -30.03 18.17
C LYS A 101 7.89 -29.72 18.94
N PRO A 102 9.07 -30.14 18.42
CA PRO A 102 10.34 -29.75 19.02
C PRO A 102 10.53 -28.23 19.07
N PRO A 103 11.30 -27.72 20.06
CA PRO A 103 11.52 -26.27 20.18
C PRO A 103 12.06 -25.60 18.92
N GLU A 104 12.95 -26.25 18.19
CA GLU A 104 13.51 -25.71 16.94
C GLU A 104 12.45 -25.56 15.85
N ILE A 105 11.56 -26.52 15.74
CA ILE A 105 10.44 -26.48 14.80
C ILE A 105 9.44 -25.37 15.20
N LYS A 106 9.15 -25.26 16.49
CA LYS A 106 8.26 -24.20 17.01
C LYS A 106 8.80 -22.82 16.69
N LYS A 107 10.10 -22.61 16.83
CA LYS A 107 10.73 -21.33 16.50
C LYS A 107 10.56 -20.99 15.02
N LYS A 108 10.82 -21.95 14.13
CA LYS A 108 10.63 -21.77 12.69
C LYS A 108 9.17 -21.47 12.34
N MET A 109 8.24 -22.17 12.95
CA MET A 109 6.82 -21.95 12.75
C MET A 109 6.39 -20.57 13.22
N LEU A 110 6.88 -20.11 14.37
CA LEU A 110 6.61 -18.78 14.90
C LEU A 110 7.12 -17.70 13.95
N ASP A 111 8.38 -17.80 13.53
CA ASP A 111 8.97 -16.83 12.60
C ASP A 111 8.22 -16.80 11.28
N GLY A 112 7.83 -17.98 10.76
CA GLY A 112 7.04 -18.09 9.53
C GLY A 112 5.66 -17.47 9.65
N LYS A 113 4.96 -17.69 10.75
CA LYS A 113 3.63 -17.10 10.99
C LYS A 113 3.69 -15.59 11.07
N ILE A 114 4.66 -15.04 11.79
CA ILE A 114 4.85 -13.59 11.93
C ILE A 114 5.19 -12.99 10.56
N SER A 115 6.13 -13.58 9.85
CA SER A 115 6.55 -13.11 8.53
C SER A 115 5.38 -13.09 7.54
N THR A 116 4.63 -14.18 7.45
CA THR A 116 3.48 -14.29 6.54
C THR A 116 2.41 -13.26 6.88
N TYR A 117 2.10 -13.12 8.17
CA TYR A 117 1.09 -12.16 8.62
C TYR A 117 1.40 -10.74 8.17
N PHE A 118 2.62 -10.27 8.41
CA PHE A 118 3.00 -8.91 8.06
C PHE A 118 3.23 -8.71 6.56
N LYS A 119 3.71 -9.72 5.85
CA LYS A 119 3.84 -9.66 4.38
C LYS A 119 2.50 -9.45 3.70
N GLU A 120 1.47 -10.12 4.18
CA GLU A 120 0.12 -9.96 3.63
C GLU A 120 -0.45 -8.56 3.84
N LYS A 121 0.07 -7.81 4.81
CA LYS A 121 -0.39 -6.47 5.16
C LYS A 121 0.54 -5.35 4.67
N THR A 122 1.68 -5.70 4.09
CA THR A 122 2.68 -4.74 3.63
C THR A 122 2.66 -4.63 2.12
N LEU A 123 2.39 -3.43 1.61
CA LEU A 123 2.23 -3.18 0.17
C LEU A 123 3.36 -3.76 -0.67
N LEU A 124 4.62 -3.45 -0.31
CA LEU A 124 5.77 -3.86 -1.12
C LEU A 124 5.96 -5.38 -1.16
N ASP A 125 5.46 -6.10 -0.16
CA ASP A 125 5.56 -7.56 -0.08
C ASP A 125 4.35 -8.29 -0.66
N GLN A 126 3.28 -7.57 -0.99
CA GLN A 126 2.10 -8.17 -1.57
C GLN A 126 2.34 -8.53 -3.05
N PRO A 127 1.88 -9.70 -3.50
CA PRO A 127 1.88 -10.01 -4.93
C PRO A 127 1.00 -9.03 -5.69
N PHE A 128 1.48 -8.55 -6.83
CA PHE A 128 0.74 -7.60 -7.66
C PHE A 128 -0.53 -8.26 -8.23
N ILE A 129 -1.68 -7.59 -8.09
CA ILE A 129 -2.96 -8.18 -8.52
C ILE A 129 -3.04 -8.47 -10.03
N LYS A 130 -2.28 -7.73 -10.85
CA LYS A 130 -2.23 -7.96 -12.29
C LYS A 130 -1.18 -8.99 -12.70
N ASP A 131 -0.19 -9.26 -11.84
CA ASP A 131 0.87 -10.21 -12.10
C ASP A 131 1.39 -10.77 -10.76
N GLY A 132 0.80 -11.86 -10.32
CA GLY A 132 1.11 -12.47 -9.02
C GLY A 132 2.51 -13.06 -8.92
N ASP A 133 3.27 -13.14 -10.03
CA ASP A 133 4.64 -13.64 -10.03
C ASP A 133 5.63 -12.60 -9.49
N MET A 134 5.21 -11.35 -9.34
CA MET A 134 6.04 -10.31 -8.75
C MET A 134 5.29 -9.57 -7.65
N THR A 135 6.07 -9.08 -6.66
CA THR A 135 5.54 -8.21 -5.61
C THR A 135 5.53 -6.76 -6.10
N ILE A 136 4.81 -5.90 -5.37
CA ILE A 136 4.83 -4.46 -5.67
C ILE A 136 6.25 -3.91 -5.55
N GLY A 137 7.04 -4.37 -4.59
CA GLY A 137 8.44 -3.97 -4.46
C GLY A 137 9.27 -4.32 -5.68
N GLN A 138 9.09 -5.53 -6.22
CA GLN A 138 9.78 -5.97 -7.44
C GLN A 138 9.31 -5.17 -8.66
N LEU A 139 8.01 -4.88 -8.74
CA LEU A 139 7.45 -4.06 -9.81
C LEU A 139 8.06 -2.66 -9.83
N LEU A 140 8.21 -2.05 -8.66
CA LEU A 140 8.82 -0.73 -8.51
C LEU A 140 10.29 -0.75 -8.92
N LEU A 141 11.05 -1.76 -8.50
CA LEU A 141 12.46 -1.92 -8.89
C LEU A 141 12.61 -2.07 -10.40
N LYS A 142 11.75 -2.87 -11.02
CA LYS A 142 11.77 -3.10 -12.47
C LYS A 142 11.55 -1.79 -13.24
N ASN A 143 10.71 -0.91 -12.72
CA ASN A 143 10.37 0.37 -13.35
C ASN A 143 11.22 1.53 -12.85
N LYS A 144 12.23 1.27 -12.03
CA LYS A 144 13.10 2.29 -11.42
C LYS A 144 12.27 3.36 -10.70
N ALA A 145 11.24 2.92 -10.00
CA ALA A 145 10.30 3.80 -9.31
C ALA A 145 10.33 3.56 -7.81
N ARG A 146 9.88 4.56 -7.07
CA ARG A 146 9.75 4.51 -5.62
C ARG A 146 8.47 5.19 -5.21
N ILE A 147 7.74 4.63 -4.24
CA ILE A 147 6.55 5.26 -3.68
C ILE A 147 6.99 6.44 -2.82
N LYS A 148 6.49 7.61 -3.14
CA LYS A 148 6.72 8.82 -2.37
C LYS A 148 5.62 9.05 -1.37
N GLU A 149 4.36 8.90 -1.78
CA GLU A 149 3.22 9.12 -0.92
C GLU A 149 2.00 8.35 -1.42
N VAL A 150 1.16 7.91 -0.47
CA VAL A 150 -0.13 7.29 -0.75
C VAL A 150 -1.17 8.01 0.09
N LYS A 151 -2.23 8.48 -0.55
CA LYS A 151 -3.40 9.06 0.14
C LYS A 151 -4.62 8.20 -0.13
N ARG A 152 -5.38 7.91 0.90
CA ARG A 152 -6.62 7.14 0.83
C ARG A 152 -7.78 7.97 1.34
N TYR A 153 -8.87 7.94 0.59
CA TYR A 153 -10.10 8.61 0.94
C TYR A 153 -11.23 7.60 0.92
N SER A 154 -12.03 7.55 1.97
CA SER A 154 -13.23 6.72 2.03
C SER A 154 -14.44 7.60 2.29
N ILE A 155 -15.58 7.17 1.79
CA ILE A 155 -16.82 7.93 1.83
C ILE A 155 -17.85 7.19 2.66
#